data_3c1f7bc9547d05fad2497fef4bdf0c4b
#
_entry.id   3c1f7bc9547d05fad2497fef4bdf0c4b
#
_cell.length_a   1.000
_cell.length_b   1.000
_cell.length_c   1.000
_cell.angle_alpha   90.00
_cell.angle_beta   90.00
_cell.angle_gamma   90.00
#
_symmetry.space_group_name_H-M   'P 1'
#
loop_
_entity.id
_entity.type
_entity.pdbx_description
1 polymer ?
#
loop_
_entity_poly.entity_id
_entity_poly.type
_entity_poly.pdbx_seq_one_letter_code
_entity_poly.pdbx_strand_id
1 'polypeptide(L)'
;DYEYHIDEILGEQSVEISPVKLNINTEYLFSLTEKMVGNITIEVFQGDNKIFSNDESIEILAFDEWSGLLFMPEIIAAFVTPNHPKISEVLREAAVLLKKWTGSPSFSGYQTRNPNNVKLQMAAIYGALQKQGIIYNNPPASYEVIGQRIRMPHIVLEQKQGTCLDLSVLYLSCLEAVRLFPLIFFIKGHAFCGCWLEED
;
A
#
# COMPACT_ATOMS: atom_id res chain seq x y z
N ASP A 1 5.37 24.12 -11.46
CA ASP A 1 5.84 25.32 -10.75
C ASP A 1 4.77 25.76 -9.79
N TYR A 2 5.15 26.28 -8.66
CA TYR A 2 4.28 26.88 -7.64
C TYR A 2 4.85 28.22 -7.25
N GLU A 3 4.02 29.25 -7.20
CA GLU A 3 4.39 30.60 -6.80
C GLU A 3 3.49 31.03 -5.64
N TYR A 4 4.12 31.62 -4.62
CA TYR A 4 3.44 32.16 -3.45
C TYR A 4 3.88 33.61 -3.26
N HIS A 5 2.91 34.53 -3.23
CA HIS A 5 3.18 35.96 -3.06
C HIS A 5 3.02 36.36 -1.62
N ILE A 6 3.98 37.12 -1.08
CA ILE A 6 3.96 37.69 0.27
C ILE A 6 4.03 39.21 0.09
N ASP A 7 3.01 39.92 0.57
CA ASP A 7 2.92 41.38 0.40
C ASP A 7 4.03 42.12 1.16
N GLU A 8 4.28 41.77 2.40
CA GLU A 8 5.30 42.39 3.24
C GLU A 8 5.72 41.44 4.38
N ILE A 9 7.03 41.43 4.70
CA ILE A 9 7.58 40.86 5.94
C ILE A 9 8.32 41.98 6.67
N LEU A 10 7.83 42.35 7.83
CA LEU A 10 8.49 43.36 8.68
C LEU A 10 9.76 42.78 9.30
N GLY A 11 10.72 43.66 9.65
CA GLY A 11 11.98 43.23 10.27
C GLY A 11 11.74 42.37 11.51
N GLU A 12 12.52 41.30 11.67
CA GLU A 12 12.45 40.33 12.77
C GLU A 12 11.16 39.44 12.80
N GLN A 13 10.32 39.51 11.76
CA GLN A 13 9.15 38.63 11.62
C GLN A 13 9.44 37.46 10.73
N SER A 14 8.74 36.36 11.00
CA SER A 14 8.70 35.16 10.13
C SER A 14 7.28 34.94 9.65
N VAL A 15 7.13 34.53 8.40
CA VAL A 15 5.87 34.13 7.81
C VAL A 15 5.95 32.64 7.49
N GLU A 16 5.01 31.88 8.04
CA GLU A 16 4.88 30.46 7.70
C GLU A 16 4.04 30.34 6.44
N ILE A 17 4.60 29.69 5.42
CA ILE A 17 3.89 29.40 4.17
C ILE A 17 3.09 28.12 4.37
N SER A 18 1.80 28.15 4.07
CA SER A 18 0.94 26.95 4.07
C SER A 18 1.52 25.85 3.18
N PRO A 19 1.18 24.57 3.44
CA PRO A 19 1.68 23.47 2.64
C PRO A 19 1.52 23.70 1.13
N VAL A 20 2.63 23.63 0.42
CA VAL A 20 2.70 23.86 -1.02
C VAL A 20 2.04 22.71 -1.75
N LYS A 21 1.01 22.98 -2.55
CA LYS A 21 0.39 21.99 -3.43
C LYS A 21 1.07 22.03 -4.80
N LEU A 22 1.94 21.08 -5.05
CA LEU A 22 2.57 20.93 -6.35
C LEU A 22 1.60 20.28 -7.34
N ASN A 23 1.54 20.82 -8.56
CA ASN A 23 0.89 20.16 -9.69
C ASN A 23 1.79 19.02 -10.18
N ILE A 24 1.55 17.82 -9.69
CA ILE A 24 2.33 16.65 -10.04
C ILE A 24 1.70 15.97 -11.25
N ASN A 25 2.51 15.62 -12.25
CA ASN A 25 2.07 14.79 -13.36
C ASN A 25 1.91 13.34 -12.89
N THR A 26 0.68 12.98 -12.53
CA THR A 26 0.35 11.64 -11.99
C THR A 26 0.59 10.53 -13.00
N GLU A 27 0.33 10.76 -14.30
CA GLU A 27 0.61 9.78 -15.35
C GLU A 27 2.10 9.46 -15.42
N TYR A 28 2.94 10.49 -15.33
CA TYR A 28 4.38 10.30 -15.27
C TYR A 28 4.81 9.50 -14.04
N LEU A 29 4.31 9.84 -12.84
CA LEU A 29 4.62 9.08 -11.62
C LEU A 29 4.21 7.61 -11.72
N PHE A 30 3.02 7.33 -12.23
CA PHE A 30 2.56 5.94 -12.45
C PHE A 30 3.37 5.19 -13.51
N SER A 31 4.10 5.88 -14.38
CA SER A 31 4.97 5.25 -15.37
C SER A 31 6.37 4.93 -14.85
N LEU A 32 6.74 5.41 -13.67
CA LEU A 32 8.06 5.19 -13.09
C LEU A 32 8.22 3.75 -12.63
N THR A 33 8.95 2.98 -13.39
CA THR A 33 9.29 1.58 -13.08
C THR A 33 10.57 1.45 -12.26
N GLU A 34 11.36 2.52 -12.13
CA GLU A 34 12.57 2.59 -11.32
C GLU A 34 12.57 3.90 -10.53
N LYS A 35 13.15 3.88 -9.33
CA LYS A 35 13.30 5.10 -8.57
C LYS A 35 14.29 6.04 -9.24
N MET A 36 14.04 7.31 -9.11
CA MET A 36 14.90 8.34 -9.68
C MET A 36 15.17 9.46 -8.69
N VAL A 37 16.20 10.23 -8.98
CA VAL A 37 16.53 11.45 -8.26
C VAL A 37 15.96 12.64 -9.02
N GLY A 38 15.19 13.46 -8.34
CA GLY A 38 14.71 14.76 -8.80
C GLY A 38 15.33 15.89 -7.98
N ASN A 39 15.10 17.12 -8.41
CA ASN A 39 15.48 18.32 -7.68
C ASN A 39 14.26 19.21 -7.45
N ILE A 40 14.20 19.81 -6.26
CA ILE A 40 13.29 20.91 -5.94
C ILE A 40 14.14 22.17 -5.84
N THR A 41 13.87 23.16 -6.69
CA THR A 41 14.48 24.48 -6.60
C THR A 41 13.54 25.42 -5.86
N ILE A 42 14.05 26.05 -4.81
CA ILE A 42 13.33 27.07 -4.05
C ILE A 42 14.01 28.40 -4.32
N GLU A 43 13.27 29.35 -4.85
CA GLU A 43 13.76 30.68 -5.15
C GLU A 43 12.90 31.74 -4.43
N VAL A 44 13.54 32.77 -3.91
CA VAL A 44 12.85 33.91 -3.32
C VAL A 44 13.26 35.18 -4.07
N PHE A 45 12.27 35.97 -4.42
CA PHE A 45 12.43 37.22 -5.14
C PHE A 45 11.92 38.40 -4.32
N GLN A 46 12.61 39.52 -4.41
CA GLN A 46 12.15 40.82 -3.95
C GLN A 46 11.99 41.72 -5.19
N GLY A 47 10.76 41.90 -5.65
CA GLY A 47 10.49 42.43 -6.97
C GLY A 47 11.16 41.51 -8.04
N ASP A 48 11.94 42.10 -8.93
CA ASP A 48 12.67 41.35 -9.97
C ASP A 48 14.02 40.77 -9.50
N ASN A 49 14.44 41.04 -8.26
CA ASN A 49 15.73 40.59 -7.75
C ASN A 49 15.58 39.25 -7.02
N LYS A 50 16.30 38.23 -7.51
CA LYS A 50 16.44 36.95 -6.81
C LYS A 50 17.37 37.14 -5.60
N ILE A 51 16.82 37.02 -4.37
CA ILE A 51 17.54 37.20 -3.11
C ILE A 51 17.94 35.87 -2.45
N PHE A 52 17.33 34.75 -2.87
CA PHE A 52 17.67 33.42 -2.38
C PHE A 52 17.43 32.39 -3.46
N SER A 53 18.25 31.35 -3.49
CA SER A 53 18.04 30.15 -4.29
C SER A 53 18.65 28.95 -3.58
N ASN A 54 17.90 27.87 -3.48
CA ASN A 54 18.36 26.60 -2.91
C ASN A 54 17.83 25.45 -3.75
N ASP A 55 18.68 24.47 -4.02
CA ASP A 55 18.34 23.23 -4.72
C ASP A 55 18.42 22.07 -3.73
N GLU A 56 17.30 21.35 -3.58
CA GLU A 56 17.21 20.15 -2.75
C GLU A 56 16.98 18.92 -3.62
N SER A 57 17.80 17.92 -3.41
CA SER A 57 17.65 16.63 -4.08
C SER A 57 16.60 15.79 -3.40
N ILE A 58 15.68 15.22 -4.17
CA ILE A 58 14.63 14.33 -3.68
C ILE A 58 14.68 12.98 -4.38
N GLU A 59 14.39 11.91 -3.64
CA GLU A 59 14.11 10.62 -4.25
C GLU A 59 12.63 10.52 -4.64
N ILE A 60 12.38 10.10 -5.88
CA ILE A 60 11.04 9.78 -6.38
C ILE A 60 11.00 8.27 -6.54
N LEU A 61 10.12 7.63 -5.75
CA LEU A 61 10.00 6.18 -5.74
C LEU A 61 9.30 5.68 -7.00
N ALA A 62 9.59 4.44 -7.40
CA ALA A 62 8.81 3.74 -8.41
C ALA A 62 7.36 3.54 -7.92
N PHE A 63 6.44 3.36 -8.87
CA PHE A 63 5.00 3.25 -8.54
C PHE A 63 4.67 2.05 -7.64
N ASP A 64 5.53 1.03 -7.63
CA ASP A 64 5.39 -0.21 -6.88
C ASP A 64 6.40 -0.31 -5.71
N GLU A 65 6.98 0.81 -5.27
CA GLU A 65 7.97 0.85 -4.20
C GLU A 65 7.35 1.38 -2.89
N TRP A 66 7.50 0.61 -1.82
CA TRP A 66 7.13 1.00 -0.47
C TRP A 66 8.37 1.40 0.34
N SER A 67 8.31 2.54 1.01
CA SER A 67 9.45 3.16 1.69
C SER A 67 9.81 2.55 3.06
N GLY A 68 9.10 1.53 3.52
CA GLY A 68 9.35 0.87 4.81
C GLY A 68 8.63 1.55 5.98
N LEU A 69 8.93 1.06 7.19
CA LEU A 69 8.26 1.50 8.42
C LEU A 69 8.73 2.88 8.92
N LEU A 70 9.88 3.37 8.47
CA LEU A 70 10.43 4.64 8.94
C LEU A 70 9.78 5.86 8.29
N PHE A 71 9.18 5.67 7.12
CA PHE A 71 8.61 6.78 6.37
C PHE A 71 7.25 6.41 5.80
N MET A 72 6.18 6.99 6.38
CA MET A 72 4.77 6.80 5.98
C MET A 72 4.39 5.32 5.78
N PRO A 73 4.52 4.46 6.80
CA PRO A 73 4.28 3.02 6.69
C PRO A 73 2.86 2.69 6.19
N GLU A 74 1.88 3.56 6.45
CA GLU A 74 0.49 3.42 6.02
C GLU A 74 0.31 3.41 4.50
N ILE A 75 1.28 3.89 3.72
CA ILE A 75 1.26 3.80 2.24
C ILE A 75 1.12 2.34 1.77
N ILE A 76 1.50 1.36 2.58
CA ILE A 76 1.28 -0.06 2.27
C ILE A 76 -0.18 -0.36 1.91
N ALA A 77 -1.14 0.38 2.45
CA ALA A 77 -2.55 0.21 2.15
C ALA A 77 -2.90 0.52 0.67
N ALA A 78 -2.10 1.36 0.00
CA ALA A 78 -2.30 1.68 -1.43
C ALA A 78 -2.07 0.47 -2.35
N PHE A 79 -1.36 -0.54 -1.88
CA PHE A 79 -1.10 -1.78 -2.62
C PHE A 79 -2.21 -2.82 -2.45
N VAL A 80 -3.15 -2.61 -1.53
CA VAL A 80 -4.32 -3.47 -1.33
C VAL A 80 -5.35 -3.18 -2.41
N THR A 81 -5.61 -4.15 -3.28
CA THR A 81 -6.47 -4.00 -4.47
C THR A 81 -7.65 -4.97 -4.48
N PRO A 82 -8.65 -4.80 -3.58
CA PRO A 82 -9.73 -5.75 -3.37
C PRO A 82 -10.65 -5.93 -4.59
N ASN A 83 -10.74 -4.92 -5.44
CA ASN A 83 -11.66 -4.92 -6.58
C ASN A 83 -11.04 -5.48 -7.89
N HIS A 84 -9.79 -5.93 -7.84
CA HIS A 84 -9.16 -6.47 -9.05
C HIS A 84 -9.79 -7.81 -9.46
N PRO A 85 -10.07 -8.07 -10.77
CA PRO A 85 -10.73 -9.31 -11.24
C PRO A 85 -10.05 -10.60 -10.77
N LYS A 86 -8.72 -10.63 -10.68
CA LYS A 86 -7.97 -11.77 -10.16
C LYS A 86 -8.29 -12.13 -8.70
N ILE A 87 -8.62 -11.14 -7.87
CA ILE A 87 -9.09 -11.37 -6.50
C ILE A 87 -10.44 -12.09 -6.52
N SER A 88 -11.35 -11.69 -7.40
CA SER A 88 -12.65 -12.36 -7.56
C SER A 88 -12.50 -13.83 -8.00
N GLU A 89 -11.47 -14.17 -8.81
CA GLU A 89 -11.17 -15.57 -9.17
C GLU A 89 -10.79 -16.38 -7.92
N VAL A 90 -9.91 -15.86 -7.06
CA VAL A 90 -9.53 -16.50 -5.79
C VAL A 90 -10.73 -16.67 -4.86
N LEU A 91 -11.55 -15.63 -4.74
CA LEU A 91 -12.74 -15.68 -3.87
C LEU A 91 -13.78 -16.70 -4.35
N ARG A 92 -13.92 -16.92 -5.66
CA ARG A 92 -14.78 -17.96 -6.20
C ARG A 92 -14.30 -19.36 -5.79
N GLU A 93 -12.99 -19.61 -5.80
CA GLU A 93 -12.43 -20.87 -5.30
C GLU A 93 -12.60 -21.00 -3.79
N ALA A 94 -12.41 -19.91 -3.04
CA ALA A 94 -12.62 -19.87 -1.61
C ALA A 94 -14.10 -20.16 -1.25
N ALA A 95 -15.07 -19.65 -2.03
CA ALA A 95 -16.50 -19.92 -1.85
C ALA A 95 -16.82 -21.42 -2.00
N VAL A 96 -16.14 -22.13 -2.89
CA VAL A 96 -16.29 -23.59 -3.02
C VAL A 96 -15.80 -24.32 -1.76
N LEU A 97 -14.69 -23.89 -1.17
CA LEU A 97 -14.18 -24.44 0.08
C LEU A 97 -15.13 -24.13 1.24
N LEU A 98 -15.59 -22.88 1.32
CA LEU A 98 -16.52 -22.44 2.36
C LEU A 98 -17.82 -23.25 2.31
N LYS A 99 -18.38 -23.44 1.11
CA LYS A 99 -19.58 -24.30 0.90
C LYS A 99 -19.35 -25.72 1.40
N LYS A 100 -18.17 -26.29 1.14
CA LYS A 100 -17.84 -27.65 1.59
C LYS A 100 -17.82 -27.76 3.12
N TRP A 101 -17.38 -26.71 3.81
CA TRP A 101 -17.21 -26.73 5.27
C TRP A 101 -18.45 -26.29 6.05
N THR A 102 -19.25 -25.39 5.47
CA THR A 102 -20.37 -24.75 6.17
C THR A 102 -21.75 -25.04 5.54
N GLY A 103 -21.76 -25.61 4.33
CA GLY A 103 -23.00 -25.79 3.54
C GLY A 103 -23.36 -24.54 2.71
N SER A 104 -22.75 -23.37 2.96
CA SER A 104 -23.02 -22.13 2.24
C SER A 104 -21.76 -21.56 1.57
N PRO A 105 -21.83 -21.08 0.32
CA PRO A 105 -20.72 -20.43 -0.35
C PRO A 105 -20.59 -18.94 0.01
N SER A 106 -21.50 -18.40 0.84
CA SER A 106 -21.64 -16.97 1.09
C SER A 106 -20.61 -16.46 2.10
N PHE A 107 -19.88 -15.43 1.71
CA PHE A 107 -19.08 -14.63 2.64
C PHE A 107 -20.01 -13.66 3.37
N SER A 108 -20.32 -13.97 4.62
CA SER A 108 -21.23 -13.18 5.46
C SER A 108 -20.53 -12.05 6.23
N GLY A 109 -19.19 -11.96 6.12
CA GLY A 109 -18.44 -11.00 6.91
C GLY A 109 -18.74 -11.16 8.40
N TYR A 110 -19.11 -10.06 9.05
CA TYR A 110 -19.47 -9.99 10.48
C TYR A 110 -20.98 -10.15 10.76
N GLN A 111 -21.81 -10.27 9.72
CA GLN A 111 -23.29 -10.29 9.87
C GLN A 111 -23.81 -11.36 10.83
N THR A 112 -23.12 -12.48 10.96
CA THR A 112 -23.52 -13.56 11.87
C THR A 112 -23.16 -13.30 13.33
N ARG A 113 -22.34 -12.28 13.62
CA ARG A 113 -21.79 -12.00 14.95
C ARG A 113 -21.14 -13.22 15.60
N ASN A 114 -20.53 -14.08 14.78
CA ASN A 114 -19.86 -15.30 15.22
C ASN A 114 -18.39 -15.30 14.75
N PRO A 115 -17.44 -15.13 15.67
CA PRO A 115 -16.00 -15.13 15.33
C PRO A 115 -15.52 -16.37 14.57
N ASN A 116 -16.15 -17.52 14.81
CA ASN A 116 -15.79 -18.75 14.09
C ASN A 116 -16.16 -18.69 12.60
N ASN A 117 -17.23 -17.98 12.23
CA ASN A 117 -17.57 -17.78 10.83
C ASN A 117 -16.55 -16.88 10.14
N VAL A 118 -16.02 -15.87 10.82
CA VAL A 118 -14.93 -15.05 10.30
C VAL A 118 -13.68 -15.90 10.07
N LYS A 119 -13.29 -16.73 11.04
CA LYS A 119 -12.16 -17.66 10.91
C LYS A 119 -12.34 -18.64 9.76
N LEU A 120 -13.54 -19.16 9.53
CA LEU A 120 -13.80 -20.06 8.40
C LEU A 120 -13.69 -19.35 7.05
N GLN A 121 -14.15 -18.11 6.96
CA GLN A 121 -14.00 -17.29 5.76
C GLN A 121 -12.51 -17.02 5.47
N MET A 122 -11.74 -16.62 6.49
CA MET A 122 -10.28 -16.44 6.37
C MET A 122 -9.60 -17.74 5.92
N ALA A 123 -9.93 -18.87 6.54
CA ALA A 123 -9.35 -20.18 6.20
C ALA A 123 -9.70 -20.61 4.78
N ALA A 124 -10.91 -20.32 4.31
CA ALA A 124 -11.31 -20.64 2.93
C ALA A 124 -10.52 -19.83 1.90
N ILE A 125 -10.30 -18.54 2.16
CA ILE A 125 -9.46 -17.68 1.32
C ILE A 125 -8.00 -18.17 1.32
N TYR A 126 -7.45 -18.46 2.51
CA TYR A 126 -6.11 -19.01 2.62
C TYR A 126 -5.96 -20.33 1.85
N GLY A 127 -6.93 -21.25 1.99
CA GLY A 127 -6.93 -22.52 1.26
C GLY A 127 -7.04 -22.35 -0.26
N ALA A 128 -7.73 -21.33 -0.74
CA ALA A 128 -7.78 -21.00 -2.16
C ALA A 128 -6.43 -20.45 -2.66
N LEU A 129 -5.80 -19.56 -1.88
CA LEU A 129 -4.46 -19.05 -2.20
C LEU A 129 -3.40 -20.15 -2.18
N GLN A 130 -3.48 -21.07 -1.22
CA GLN A 130 -2.56 -22.21 -1.15
C GLN A 130 -2.60 -23.06 -2.42
N LYS A 131 -3.78 -23.22 -3.05
CA LYS A 131 -3.94 -23.94 -4.33
C LYS A 131 -3.32 -23.21 -5.51
N GLN A 132 -3.04 -21.92 -5.41
CA GLN A 132 -2.45 -21.16 -6.51
C GLN A 132 -0.99 -21.57 -6.80
N GLY A 133 -0.34 -22.33 -5.94
CA GLY A 133 1.03 -22.81 -6.14
C GLY A 133 2.05 -21.66 -6.15
N ILE A 134 1.83 -20.64 -5.33
CA ILE A 134 2.73 -19.48 -5.25
C ILE A 134 4.02 -19.88 -4.53
N ILE A 135 5.15 -19.58 -5.13
CA ILE A 135 6.49 -19.84 -4.59
C ILE A 135 6.88 -18.67 -3.71
N TYR A 136 7.33 -18.96 -2.49
CA TYR A 136 7.84 -17.96 -1.57
C TYR A 136 9.25 -17.53 -1.96
N ASN A 137 9.46 -16.21 -2.04
CA ASN A 137 10.75 -15.60 -2.24
C ASN A 137 11.19 -14.90 -0.94
N ASN A 138 12.48 -14.99 -0.61
CA ASN A 138 13.01 -14.24 0.51
C ASN A 138 12.98 -12.73 0.18
N PRO A 139 12.50 -11.88 1.12
CA PRO A 139 12.58 -10.45 0.96
C PRO A 139 14.03 -9.96 1.04
N PRO A 140 14.32 -8.73 0.59
CA PRO A 140 15.60 -8.07 0.86
C PRO A 140 15.87 -7.98 2.38
N ALA A 141 17.14 -7.95 2.77
CA ALA A 141 17.49 -7.76 4.18
C ALA A 141 16.99 -6.40 4.69
N SER A 142 16.41 -6.39 5.88
CA SER A 142 15.91 -5.16 6.54
C SER A 142 14.84 -4.41 5.72
N TYR A 143 14.06 -5.11 4.88
CA TYR A 143 13.02 -4.50 4.04
C TYR A 143 11.96 -3.76 4.84
N GLU A 144 11.70 -4.20 6.07
CA GLU A 144 10.76 -3.54 6.98
C GLU A 144 11.20 -2.14 7.37
N VAL A 145 12.51 -1.85 7.31
CA VAL A 145 13.09 -0.55 7.65
C VAL A 145 13.29 0.30 6.39
N ILE A 146 13.98 -0.26 5.39
CA ILE A 146 14.42 0.49 4.20
C ILE A 146 13.42 0.44 3.05
N GLY A 147 12.37 -0.36 3.19
CA GLY A 147 11.38 -0.59 2.13
C GLY A 147 11.80 -1.64 1.12
N GLN A 148 10.88 -1.91 0.21
CA GLN A 148 11.09 -2.81 -0.94
C GLN A 148 10.06 -2.53 -2.03
N ARG A 149 10.30 -3.06 -3.20
CA ARG A 149 9.28 -3.16 -4.24
C ARG A 149 8.22 -4.19 -3.84
N ILE A 150 6.97 -3.87 -4.10
CA ILE A 150 5.82 -4.72 -3.79
C ILE A 150 5.20 -5.19 -5.11
N ARG A 151 5.11 -6.49 -5.29
CA ARG A 151 4.31 -7.05 -6.38
C ARG A 151 2.84 -6.84 -6.08
N MET A 152 2.15 -6.13 -6.98
CA MET A 152 0.70 -6.00 -6.89
C MET A 152 0.02 -7.38 -6.82
N PRO A 153 -1.09 -7.54 -6.10
CA PRO A 153 -1.77 -8.83 -5.91
C PRO A 153 -2.00 -9.64 -7.18
N HIS A 154 -2.41 -8.98 -8.27
CA HIS A 154 -2.61 -9.66 -9.55
C HIS A 154 -1.31 -10.16 -10.17
N ILE A 155 -0.21 -9.43 -10.00
CA ILE A 155 1.12 -9.84 -10.49
C ILE A 155 1.62 -11.07 -9.70
N VAL A 156 1.40 -11.10 -8.37
CA VAL A 156 1.71 -12.29 -7.56
C VAL A 156 0.96 -13.52 -8.08
N LEU A 157 -0.34 -13.37 -8.38
CA LEU A 157 -1.17 -14.45 -8.91
C LEU A 157 -0.75 -14.90 -10.32
N GLU A 158 -0.27 -13.98 -11.15
CA GLU A 158 0.20 -14.29 -12.52
C GLU A 158 1.58 -14.92 -12.53
N GLN A 159 2.52 -14.34 -11.80
CA GLN A 159 3.91 -14.81 -11.74
C GLN A 159 4.11 -16.01 -10.81
N LYS A 160 3.12 -16.31 -9.95
CA LYS A 160 3.17 -17.41 -8.97
C LYS A 160 4.35 -17.34 -8.04
N GLN A 161 4.74 -16.13 -7.62
CA GLN A 161 5.83 -15.90 -6.70
C GLN A 161 5.63 -14.59 -5.91
N GLY A 162 6.16 -14.55 -4.68
CA GLY A 162 6.11 -13.36 -3.86
C GLY A 162 6.89 -13.48 -2.56
N THR A 163 7.25 -12.35 -1.98
CA THR A 163 7.83 -12.24 -0.64
C THR A 163 6.73 -12.35 0.43
N CYS A 164 7.10 -12.38 1.72
CA CYS A 164 6.11 -12.34 2.80
C CYS A 164 5.19 -11.11 2.70
N LEU A 165 5.75 -9.96 2.30
CA LEU A 165 4.97 -8.72 2.15
C LEU A 165 4.03 -8.78 0.95
N ASP A 166 4.50 -9.25 -0.21
CA ASP A 166 3.65 -9.45 -1.40
C ASP A 166 2.47 -10.38 -1.10
N LEU A 167 2.73 -11.50 -0.41
CA LEU A 167 1.70 -12.47 -0.02
C LEU A 167 0.74 -11.91 1.02
N SER A 168 1.25 -11.09 1.95
CA SER A 168 0.41 -10.40 2.92
C SER A 168 -0.54 -9.44 2.23
N VAL A 169 -0.05 -8.57 1.34
CA VAL A 169 -0.88 -7.62 0.58
C VAL A 169 -1.92 -8.34 -0.29
N LEU A 170 -1.56 -9.46 -0.91
CA LEU A 170 -2.50 -10.30 -1.65
C LEU A 170 -3.62 -10.83 -0.74
N TYR A 171 -3.26 -11.34 0.45
CA TYR A 171 -4.25 -11.87 1.38
C TYR A 171 -5.14 -10.77 1.95
N LEU A 172 -4.56 -9.60 2.31
CA LEU A 172 -5.32 -8.41 2.72
C LEU A 172 -6.35 -8.02 1.66
N SER A 173 -5.96 -8.01 0.38
CA SER A 173 -6.87 -7.69 -0.74
C SER A 173 -8.05 -8.65 -0.83
N CYS A 174 -7.81 -9.94 -0.59
CA CYS A 174 -8.88 -10.93 -0.56
C CYS A 174 -9.82 -10.77 0.64
N LEU A 175 -9.28 -10.47 1.83
CA LEU A 175 -10.06 -10.25 3.04
C LEU A 175 -10.94 -9.00 2.92
N GLU A 176 -10.38 -7.90 2.45
CA GLU A 176 -11.11 -6.64 2.26
C GLU A 176 -12.22 -6.78 1.21
N ALA A 177 -11.97 -7.53 0.14
CA ALA A 177 -12.97 -7.78 -0.90
C ALA A 177 -14.24 -8.48 -0.38
N VAL A 178 -14.15 -9.21 0.72
CA VAL A 178 -15.30 -9.82 1.40
C VAL A 178 -15.75 -9.06 2.65
N ARG A 179 -15.29 -7.80 2.78
CA ARG A 179 -15.64 -6.88 3.89
C ARG A 179 -15.23 -7.40 5.27
N LEU A 180 -14.11 -8.10 5.33
CA LEU A 180 -13.42 -8.34 6.58
C LEU A 180 -12.38 -7.22 6.79
N PHE A 181 -12.11 -6.86 8.04
CA PHE A 181 -11.18 -5.81 8.41
C PHE A 181 -9.80 -6.41 8.68
N PRO A 182 -8.94 -6.47 7.65
CA PRO A 182 -7.64 -7.09 7.76
C PRO A 182 -6.65 -6.19 8.50
N LEU A 183 -5.64 -6.83 9.08
CA LEU A 183 -4.50 -6.21 9.76
C LEU A 183 -3.21 -6.74 9.15
N ILE A 184 -2.20 -5.89 9.05
CA ILE A 184 -0.84 -6.32 8.74
C ILE A 184 0.05 -6.11 9.95
N PHE A 185 0.89 -7.10 10.22
CA PHE A 185 1.85 -7.08 11.30
C PHE A 185 3.26 -7.17 10.73
N PHE A 186 4.14 -6.31 11.22
CA PHE A 186 5.54 -6.33 10.89
C PHE A 186 6.34 -6.76 12.12
N ILE A 187 7.23 -7.73 11.91
CA ILE A 187 8.25 -8.12 12.85
C ILE A 187 9.59 -8.10 12.13
N LYS A 188 10.68 -8.21 12.84
CA LYS A 188 12.01 -8.21 12.23
C LYS A 188 12.12 -9.29 11.14
N GLY A 189 12.32 -8.85 9.91
CA GLY A 189 12.51 -9.72 8.74
C GLY A 189 11.25 -10.45 8.26
N HIS A 190 10.06 -10.14 8.78
CA HIS A 190 8.84 -10.82 8.33
C HIS A 190 7.60 -9.94 8.44
N ALA A 191 6.63 -10.14 7.52
CA ALA A 191 5.29 -9.59 7.57
C ALA A 191 4.26 -10.70 7.49
N PHE A 192 3.14 -10.54 8.22
CA PHE A 192 2.01 -11.47 8.17
C PHE A 192 0.69 -10.74 8.41
N CYS A 193 -0.42 -11.43 8.11
CA CYS A 193 -1.75 -10.86 8.20
C CYS A 193 -2.52 -11.39 9.40
N GLY A 194 -3.40 -10.54 9.90
CA GLY A 194 -4.50 -10.88 10.79
C GLY A 194 -5.81 -10.31 10.26
N CYS A 195 -6.84 -10.49 11.05
CA CYS A 195 -8.16 -9.90 10.79
C CYS A 195 -8.89 -9.74 12.12
N TRP A 196 -9.62 -8.65 12.27
CA TRP A 196 -10.57 -8.54 13.37
C TRP A 196 -11.61 -9.67 13.27
N LEU A 197 -11.97 -10.28 14.40
CA LEU A 197 -12.94 -11.35 14.44
C LEU A 197 -14.37 -10.84 14.72
N GLU A 198 -14.45 -9.58 15.12
CA GLU A 198 -15.69 -8.84 15.41
C GLU A 198 -15.60 -7.48 14.74
N GLU A 199 -16.73 -6.86 14.47
CA GLU A 199 -16.81 -5.59 13.73
C GLU A 199 -16.50 -4.38 14.63
N ASP A 200 -16.65 -4.52 15.97
CA ASP A 200 -16.46 -3.49 17.00
C ASP A 200 -15.21 -3.76 17.85
#